data_b4e4db117ec7d512dbc56b57c5e6a441
#
_entry.id   b4e4db117ec7d512dbc56b57c5e6a441
#
_cell.length_a   1.000
_cell.length_b   1.000
_cell.length_c   1.000
_cell.angle_alpha   90.00
_cell.angle_beta   90.00
_cell.angle_gamma   90.00
#
_symmetry.space_group_name_H-M   'P 1'
#
loop_
_entity.id
_entity.type
_entity.pdbx_description
1 polymer ?
#
loop_
_entity_poly.entity_id
_entity_poly.type
_entity_poly.pdbx_seq_one_letter_code
_entity_poly.pdbx_strand_id
1 'polypeptide(L)'
;MMDQTPHQREPFAWLTPADQARLATFKAYAVNHARLDEVDMQLTQAILEPAGFAHVLVYGPSGVGKTTMIRRVTTRVRDLCAQMAEPQAWTAREGLAQDLPATPPHPLLVLEVRPPDGQTFNRADYYRAALLQLGEPYYTQRSVVDITVDRTWETRTQSKSKGRAVPFNDSPELRRALEEAVARRGVRTVIMDEGQHLMHVASGAKLLDQLDWIKSMTNMTGVLHVLVGTYDLLDFRNLNGQSARRGHDLHFPRYRIQHEADRQAFQGALHSLLLQIPLALDQQELMNHWHYFYERSIGCVGVLKDWLVRTVATTLHTRGQTLTLATCQAHALSNAQCESMAMDAQAAEHKLQYTESSREHLWSLLGMSTLSLLGPARRQARTSPRLRSPLHGRRSRPRPAQDASVSVRPRVMRWGKRRRRCPRPSVPLPA
;
A
#
# COMPACT_ATOMS: atom_id res chain seq x y z
N MET A 1 -57.25 11.21 -20.25
CA MET A 1 -56.92 9.83 -19.89
C MET A 1 -55.90 9.35 -20.89
N MET A 2 -54.61 9.54 -20.60
CA MET A 2 -53.50 9.00 -21.38
C MET A 2 -52.99 7.78 -20.64
N ASP A 3 -53.11 6.67 -21.33
CA ASP A 3 -52.75 5.33 -20.90
C ASP A 3 -51.23 5.23 -20.75
N GLN A 4 -50.73 5.19 -19.52
CA GLN A 4 -49.32 4.90 -19.22
C GLN A 4 -49.19 3.38 -19.20
N THR A 5 -48.88 2.79 -20.34
CA THR A 5 -48.40 1.40 -20.37
C THR A 5 -47.19 1.25 -19.52
N PRO A 6 -47.18 0.32 -18.55
CA PRO A 6 -45.99 0.06 -17.74
C PRO A 6 -44.88 -0.49 -18.64
N HIS A 7 -43.74 0.17 -18.68
CA HIS A 7 -42.54 -0.35 -19.33
C HIS A 7 -42.27 -1.76 -18.80
N GLN A 8 -42.62 -2.76 -19.59
CA GLN A 8 -42.18 -4.14 -19.38
C GLN A 8 -40.64 -4.12 -19.38
N ARG A 9 -40.05 -4.39 -18.21
CA ARG A 9 -38.61 -4.63 -18.12
C ARG A 9 -38.34 -5.87 -18.96
N GLU A 10 -37.64 -5.69 -20.10
CA GLU A 10 -37.19 -6.81 -20.89
C GLU A 10 -36.37 -7.79 -20.06
N PRO A 11 -36.53 -9.12 -20.23
CA PRO A 11 -35.78 -10.09 -19.45
C PRO A 11 -34.29 -9.94 -19.74
N PHE A 12 -33.45 -10.11 -18.68
CA PHE A 12 -32.00 -10.11 -18.78
C PHE A 12 -31.53 -11.07 -19.89
N ALA A 13 -30.95 -10.51 -20.94
CA ALA A 13 -30.47 -11.27 -22.08
C ALA A 13 -28.98 -11.60 -21.94
N TRP A 14 -28.58 -12.83 -22.28
CA TRP A 14 -27.15 -13.15 -22.39
C TRP A 14 -26.53 -12.31 -23.51
N LEU A 15 -25.32 -11.79 -23.24
CA LEU A 15 -24.60 -11.01 -24.25
C LEU A 15 -24.22 -11.88 -25.44
N THR A 16 -24.38 -11.33 -26.65
CA THR A 16 -23.86 -11.96 -27.85
C THR A 16 -22.34 -12.07 -27.78
N PRO A 17 -21.70 -13.02 -28.49
CA PRO A 17 -20.23 -13.10 -28.55
C PRO A 17 -19.56 -11.78 -28.99
N ALA A 18 -20.24 -11.04 -29.91
CA ALA A 18 -19.76 -9.73 -30.35
C ALA A 18 -19.80 -8.68 -29.22
N ASP A 19 -20.89 -8.62 -28.44
CA ASP A 19 -21.04 -7.70 -27.33
C ASP A 19 -20.11 -8.07 -26.16
N GLN A 20 -19.88 -9.37 -25.93
CA GLN A 20 -18.89 -9.84 -24.98
C GLN A 20 -17.48 -9.35 -25.36
N ALA A 21 -17.09 -9.47 -26.64
CA ALA A 21 -15.81 -8.99 -27.13
C ALA A 21 -15.69 -7.46 -27.00
N ARG A 22 -16.72 -6.70 -27.37
CA ARG A 22 -16.77 -5.23 -27.23
C ARG A 22 -16.61 -4.80 -25.76
N LEU A 23 -17.34 -5.45 -24.84
CA LEU A 23 -17.23 -5.19 -23.39
C LEU A 23 -15.86 -5.58 -22.86
N ALA A 24 -15.30 -6.71 -23.29
CA ALA A 24 -13.97 -7.16 -22.88
C ALA A 24 -12.88 -6.17 -23.31
N THR A 25 -12.97 -5.65 -24.55
CA THR A 25 -12.05 -4.61 -25.05
C THR A 25 -12.13 -3.35 -24.19
N PHE A 26 -13.35 -2.87 -23.89
CA PHE A 26 -13.51 -1.71 -23.03
C PHE A 26 -13.00 -1.97 -21.60
N LYS A 27 -13.23 -3.14 -21.01
CA LYS A 27 -12.70 -3.54 -19.70
C LYS A 27 -11.17 -3.55 -19.71
N ALA A 28 -10.56 -4.05 -20.77
CA ALA A 28 -9.10 -4.15 -20.89
C ALA A 28 -8.43 -2.77 -21.10
N TYR A 29 -9.15 -1.79 -21.64
CA TYR A 29 -8.60 -0.46 -21.88
C TYR A 29 -8.19 0.21 -20.58
N ALA A 30 -6.93 0.62 -20.49
CA ALA A 30 -6.39 1.42 -19.40
C ALA A 30 -6.18 2.86 -19.88
N VAL A 31 -6.93 3.80 -19.29
CA VAL A 31 -6.75 5.20 -19.65
C VAL A 31 -5.39 5.71 -19.17
N ASN A 32 -4.68 6.38 -20.06
CA ASN A 32 -3.46 7.07 -19.71
C ASN A 32 -3.79 8.45 -19.13
N HIS A 33 -3.27 8.75 -17.95
CA HIS A 33 -3.51 10.04 -17.28
C HIS A 33 -2.33 10.47 -16.42
N ALA A 34 -2.17 11.76 -16.25
CA ALA A 34 -0.97 12.37 -15.65
C ALA A 34 -0.53 11.75 -14.31
N ARG A 35 -1.46 11.49 -13.39
CA ARG A 35 -1.13 10.89 -12.08
C ARG A 35 -0.63 9.46 -12.19
N LEU A 36 -1.21 8.69 -13.12
CA LEU A 36 -0.76 7.33 -13.39
C LEU A 36 0.66 7.32 -13.98
N ASP A 37 0.94 8.22 -14.94
CA ASP A 37 2.24 8.33 -15.57
C ASP A 37 3.31 8.78 -14.57
N GLU A 38 2.99 9.74 -13.71
CA GLU A 38 3.90 10.23 -12.67
C GLU A 38 4.33 9.09 -11.72
N VAL A 39 3.37 8.36 -11.15
CA VAL A 39 3.67 7.28 -10.20
C VAL A 39 4.31 6.08 -10.90
N ASP A 40 3.90 5.76 -12.13
CA ASP A 40 4.49 4.71 -12.95
C ASP A 40 5.99 5.00 -13.23
N MET A 41 6.35 6.24 -13.59
CA MET A 41 7.75 6.63 -13.79
C MET A 41 8.56 6.54 -12.49
N GLN A 42 8.04 7.09 -11.39
CA GLN A 42 8.74 7.10 -10.10
C GLN A 42 8.97 5.67 -9.60
N LEU A 43 7.96 4.80 -9.70
CA LEU A 43 8.10 3.40 -9.29
C LEU A 43 9.05 2.63 -10.20
N THR A 44 8.97 2.83 -11.51
CA THR A 44 9.90 2.21 -12.47
C THR A 44 11.34 2.61 -12.16
N GLN A 45 11.60 3.90 -11.89
CA GLN A 45 12.93 4.37 -11.50
C GLN A 45 13.40 3.73 -10.19
N ALA A 46 12.55 3.69 -9.16
CA ALA A 46 12.90 3.07 -7.87
C ALA A 46 13.22 1.57 -7.99
N ILE A 47 12.59 0.87 -8.96
CA ILE A 47 12.85 -0.55 -9.23
C ILE A 47 14.18 -0.74 -9.98
N LEU A 48 14.45 0.09 -10.98
CA LEU A 48 15.65 -0.04 -11.81
C LEU A 48 16.91 0.44 -11.07
N GLU A 49 16.77 1.49 -10.26
CA GLU A 49 17.87 2.12 -9.50
C GLU A 49 17.51 2.22 -8.01
N PRO A 50 17.46 1.09 -7.28
CA PRO A 50 17.15 1.12 -5.86
C PRO A 50 18.27 1.80 -5.08
N ALA A 51 18.05 3.02 -4.64
CA ALA A 51 19.02 3.87 -3.92
C ALA A 51 19.23 3.44 -2.45
N GLY A 52 19.36 2.12 -2.19
CA GLY A 52 19.55 1.55 -0.86
C GLY A 52 18.25 1.41 -0.06
N PHE A 53 17.10 1.54 -0.70
CA PHE A 53 15.80 1.27 -0.07
C PHE A 53 15.62 -0.23 0.20
N ALA A 54 15.07 -0.57 1.36
CA ALA A 54 14.66 -1.93 1.66
C ALA A 54 13.23 -2.22 1.16
N HIS A 55 12.41 -1.18 1.08
CA HIS A 55 11.03 -1.27 0.59
C HIS A 55 10.58 0.05 -0.02
N VAL A 56 9.59 -0.05 -0.90
CA VAL A 56 8.83 1.07 -1.45
C VAL A 56 7.37 0.90 -1.01
N LEU A 57 6.77 1.97 -0.51
CA LEU A 57 5.34 2.01 -0.17
C LEU A 57 4.62 2.83 -1.22
N VAL A 58 3.67 2.22 -1.94
CA VAL A 58 2.79 2.92 -2.88
C VAL A 58 1.38 2.92 -2.28
N TYR A 59 0.90 4.07 -1.91
CA TYR A 59 -0.40 4.18 -1.25
C TYR A 59 -1.29 5.25 -1.91
N GLY A 60 -2.58 5.02 -1.84
CA GLY A 60 -3.59 5.92 -2.38
C GLY A 60 -5.00 5.40 -2.16
N PRO A 61 -6.04 6.20 -2.47
CA PRO A 61 -7.41 5.78 -2.23
C PRO A 61 -7.78 4.54 -3.04
N SER A 62 -8.81 3.83 -2.61
CA SER A 62 -9.37 2.73 -3.40
C SER A 62 -9.88 3.25 -4.74
N GLY A 63 -9.65 2.48 -5.81
CA GLY A 63 -10.11 2.84 -7.15
C GLY A 63 -9.34 3.98 -7.83
N VAL A 64 -8.15 4.38 -7.35
CA VAL A 64 -7.32 5.37 -8.05
C VAL A 64 -6.59 4.80 -9.27
N GLY A 65 -6.45 3.48 -9.37
CA GLY A 65 -5.78 2.79 -10.49
C GLY A 65 -4.50 2.03 -10.12
N LYS A 66 -4.28 1.69 -8.85
CA LYS A 66 -3.06 1.01 -8.37
C LYS A 66 -2.75 -0.29 -9.11
N THR A 67 -3.72 -1.16 -9.27
CA THR A 67 -3.53 -2.43 -10.01
C THR A 67 -3.23 -2.21 -11.50
N THR A 68 -3.76 -1.15 -12.10
CA THR A 68 -3.41 -0.74 -13.48
C THR A 68 -1.96 -0.28 -13.54
N MET A 69 -1.52 0.52 -12.59
CA MET A 69 -0.11 0.93 -12.45
C MET A 69 0.82 -0.28 -12.33
N ILE A 70 0.50 -1.25 -11.46
CA ILE A 70 1.31 -2.47 -11.30
C ILE A 70 1.48 -3.19 -12.63
N ARG A 71 0.39 -3.35 -13.41
CA ARG A 71 0.46 -4.01 -14.72
C ARG A 71 1.38 -3.26 -15.69
N ARG A 72 1.27 -1.94 -15.75
CA ARG A 72 2.12 -1.09 -16.62
C ARG A 72 3.58 -1.16 -16.22
N VAL A 73 3.89 -0.95 -14.93
CA VAL A 73 5.26 -1.05 -14.41
C VAL A 73 5.84 -2.43 -14.68
N THR A 74 5.06 -3.50 -14.47
CA THR A 74 5.49 -4.87 -14.72
C THR A 74 5.88 -5.07 -16.18
N THR A 75 5.06 -4.64 -17.12
CA THR A 75 5.37 -4.72 -18.55
C THR A 75 6.62 -3.91 -18.89
N ARG A 76 6.65 -2.65 -18.47
CA ARG A 76 7.77 -1.74 -18.74
C ARG A 76 9.11 -2.27 -18.20
N VAL A 77 9.13 -2.73 -16.94
CA VAL A 77 10.35 -3.27 -16.32
C VAL A 77 10.80 -4.56 -17.03
N ARG A 78 9.87 -5.43 -17.41
CA ARG A 78 10.23 -6.64 -18.19
C ARG A 78 10.83 -6.28 -19.53
N ASP A 79 10.23 -5.34 -20.26
CA ASP A 79 10.71 -4.90 -21.57
C ASP A 79 12.10 -4.26 -21.45
N LEU A 80 12.31 -3.38 -20.46
CA LEU A 80 13.60 -2.75 -20.21
C LEU A 80 14.66 -3.78 -19.80
N CYS A 81 14.34 -4.71 -18.92
CA CYS A 81 15.27 -5.79 -18.54
C CYS A 81 15.60 -6.71 -19.73
N ALA A 82 14.63 -6.98 -20.61
CA ALA A 82 14.88 -7.76 -21.83
C ALA A 82 15.81 -7.04 -22.82
N GLN A 83 15.68 -5.70 -22.92
CA GLN A 83 16.56 -4.88 -23.75
C GLN A 83 17.98 -4.73 -23.18
N MET A 84 18.11 -4.72 -21.86
CA MET A 84 19.41 -4.61 -21.16
C MET A 84 20.13 -5.93 -20.99
N ALA A 85 19.45 -7.06 -21.19
CA ALA A 85 20.04 -8.38 -21.08
C ALA A 85 20.91 -8.64 -22.31
N GLU A 86 22.20 -8.37 -22.20
CA GLU A 86 23.19 -9.04 -23.07
C GLU A 86 23.05 -10.56 -22.91
N PRO A 87 23.06 -11.34 -24.00
CA PRO A 87 22.82 -12.79 -23.94
C PRO A 87 23.78 -13.57 -23.01
N GLN A 88 24.85 -12.95 -22.55
CA GLN A 88 25.92 -13.58 -21.79
C GLN A 88 26.02 -13.24 -20.31
N ALA A 89 25.26 -12.24 -19.80
CA ALA A 89 25.45 -11.76 -18.42
C ALA A 89 24.79 -12.65 -17.34
N TRP A 90 24.04 -13.67 -17.70
CA TRP A 90 23.27 -14.50 -16.76
C TRP A 90 23.93 -15.83 -16.38
N THR A 91 25.05 -16.20 -17.01
CA THR A 91 25.73 -17.51 -16.78
C THR A 91 26.84 -17.49 -15.74
N ALA A 92 27.17 -16.36 -15.15
CA ALA A 92 28.37 -16.22 -14.33
C ALA A 92 28.09 -16.13 -12.80
N ARG A 93 27.41 -17.11 -12.24
CA ARG A 93 27.77 -17.64 -10.92
C ARG A 93 28.18 -19.10 -11.14
N GLU A 94 29.43 -19.24 -11.51
CA GLU A 94 30.09 -20.51 -11.68
C GLU A 94 29.96 -21.35 -10.41
N GLY A 95 29.42 -22.56 -10.55
CA GLY A 95 29.60 -23.63 -9.61
C GLY A 95 28.49 -24.65 -9.40
N LEU A 96 27.22 -24.36 -9.72
CA LEU A 96 26.12 -25.25 -9.31
C LEU A 96 25.00 -25.52 -10.34
N ALA A 97 25.14 -25.11 -11.60
CA ALA A 97 24.04 -25.20 -12.55
C ALA A 97 24.45 -25.61 -13.97
N GLN A 98 25.21 -26.67 -14.11
CA GLN A 98 25.56 -27.17 -15.47
C GLN A 98 24.50 -28.06 -16.11
N ASP A 99 23.47 -28.54 -15.38
CA ASP A 99 22.50 -29.53 -15.87
C ASP A 99 21.03 -29.14 -15.80
N LEU A 100 20.70 -27.91 -15.44
CA LEU A 100 19.30 -27.47 -15.42
C LEU A 100 18.98 -26.66 -16.68
N PRO A 101 17.84 -26.93 -17.36
CA PRO A 101 17.43 -26.12 -18.50
C PRO A 101 17.37 -24.66 -18.12
N ALA A 102 17.97 -23.81 -18.96
CA ALA A 102 17.99 -22.37 -18.76
C ALA A 102 16.55 -21.84 -18.60
N THR A 103 16.15 -21.60 -17.35
CA THR A 103 14.83 -21.05 -17.06
C THR A 103 14.85 -19.56 -17.36
N PRO A 104 13.84 -19.03 -18.05
CA PRO A 104 13.81 -17.62 -18.41
C PRO A 104 13.90 -16.72 -17.18
N PRO A 105 14.63 -15.61 -17.25
CA PRO A 105 14.73 -14.66 -16.16
C PRO A 105 13.35 -14.09 -15.80
N HIS A 106 13.10 -13.93 -14.51
CA HIS A 106 11.85 -13.40 -13.98
C HIS A 106 12.12 -12.17 -13.13
N PRO A 107 12.45 -11.00 -13.74
CA PRO A 107 12.98 -9.84 -13.02
C PRO A 107 12.03 -9.27 -11.99
N LEU A 108 10.73 -9.50 -12.14
CA LEU A 108 9.71 -8.93 -11.31
C LEU A 108 8.62 -9.96 -10.98
N LEU A 109 8.40 -10.17 -9.68
CA LEU A 109 7.36 -11.03 -9.14
C LEU A 109 6.23 -10.16 -8.57
N VAL A 110 4.98 -10.44 -8.96
CA VAL A 110 3.80 -9.72 -8.46
C VAL A 110 2.94 -10.68 -7.66
N LEU A 111 2.71 -10.39 -6.40
CA LEU A 111 1.91 -11.19 -5.48
C LEU A 111 0.75 -10.35 -4.94
N GLU A 112 -0.43 -10.93 -4.92
CA GLU A 112 -1.58 -10.36 -4.21
C GLU A 112 -1.54 -10.85 -2.75
N VAL A 113 -1.50 -9.93 -1.81
CA VAL A 113 -1.56 -10.24 -0.38
C VAL A 113 -3.01 -10.49 -0.02
N ARG A 114 -3.33 -11.76 0.25
CA ARG A 114 -4.68 -12.14 0.66
C ARG A 114 -4.93 -11.83 2.13
N PRO A 115 -6.14 -11.38 2.49
CA PRO A 115 -6.52 -11.28 3.88
C PRO A 115 -6.36 -12.66 4.54
N PRO A 116 -5.80 -12.73 5.75
CA PRO A 116 -5.62 -14.02 6.41
C PRO A 116 -6.98 -14.63 6.79
N ASP A 117 -7.15 -15.92 6.54
CA ASP A 117 -8.34 -16.70 6.98
C ASP A 117 -8.42 -16.83 8.51
N GLY A 118 -7.39 -16.37 9.23
CA GLY A 118 -7.27 -16.28 10.67
C GLY A 118 -6.86 -14.88 11.10
N GLN A 119 -6.40 -14.74 12.34
CA GLN A 119 -6.06 -13.44 12.91
C GLN A 119 -4.70 -12.88 12.48
N THR A 120 -3.86 -13.63 11.76
CA THR A 120 -2.49 -13.22 11.43
C THR A 120 -2.09 -13.65 10.02
N PHE A 121 -1.31 -12.77 9.35
CA PHE A 121 -0.69 -13.06 8.06
C PHE A 121 0.20 -14.32 8.13
N ASN A 122 -0.02 -15.25 7.20
CA ASN A 122 0.73 -16.49 7.12
C ASN A 122 1.91 -16.38 6.15
N ARG A 123 3.12 -16.29 6.68
CA ARG A 123 4.35 -16.19 5.87
C ARG A 123 4.60 -17.44 5.02
N ALA A 124 4.21 -18.62 5.50
CA ALA A 124 4.39 -19.86 4.73
C ALA A 124 3.53 -19.87 3.46
N ASP A 125 2.31 -19.33 3.53
CA ASP A 125 1.44 -19.21 2.34
C ASP A 125 2.00 -18.20 1.34
N TYR A 126 2.56 -17.10 1.83
CA TYR A 126 3.29 -16.16 0.99
C TYR A 126 4.46 -16.83 0.26
N TYR A 127 5.30 -17.59 0.97
CA TYR A 127 6.45 -18.28 0.35
C TYR A 127 6.01 -19.30 -0.69
N ARG A 128 4.93 -20.07 -0.41
CA ARG A 128 4.36 -21.02 -1.37
C ARG A 128 3.82 -20.32 -2.62
N ALA A 129 3.05 -19.25 -2.44
CA ALA A 129 2.51 -18.48 -3.56
C ALA A 129 3.62 -17.91 -4.44
N ALA A 130 4.70 -17.41 -3.83
CA ALA A 130 5.87 -16.89 -4.53
C ALA A 130 6.59 -17.98 -5.31
N LEU A 131 6.87 -19.14 -4.69
CA LEU A 131 7.51 -20.28 -5.31
C LEU A 131 6.68 -20.85 -6.47
N LEU A 132 5.36 -20.95 -6.29
CA LEU A 132 4.45 -21.40 -7.34
C LEU A 132 4.50 -20.46 -8.56
N GLN A 133 4.47 -19.15 -8.31
CA GLN A 133 4.50 -18.16 -9.39
C GLN A 133 5.86 -18.10 -10.10
N LEU A 134 6.95 -18.44 -9.41
CA LEU A 134 8.26 -18.62 -10.02
C LEU A 134 8.38 -19.95 -10.82
N GLY A 135 7.35 -20.79 -10.81
CA GLY A 135 7.35 -22.07 -11.52
C GLY A 135 8.22 -23.12 -10.84
N GLU A 136 8.38 -23.04 -9.52
CA GLU A 136 9.13 -24.05 -8.75
C GLU A 136 8.22 -25.25 -8.46
N PRO A 137 8.43 -26.43 -9.08
CA PRO A 137 7.37 -27.44 -9.23
C PRO A 137 7.09 -28.27 -7.98
N TYR A 138 7.93 -28.25 -6.95
CA TYR A 138 7.86 -29.27 -5.91
C TYR A 138 7.24 -28.83 -4.58
N TYR A 139 6.83 -27.57 -4.44
CA TYR A 139 6.45 -27.02 -3.14
C TYR A 139 4.96 -27.12 -2.80
N THR A 140 4.09 -27.37 -3.78
CA THR A 140 2.64 -27.54 -3.57
C THR A 140 2.25 -28.96 -3.16
N GLN A 141 3.12 -29.96 -3.46
CA GLN A 141 2.83 -31.37 -3.27
C GLN A 141 3.77 -32.09 -2.28
N ARG A 142 4.71 -31.36 -1.66
CA ARG A 142 5.59 -31.96 -0.67
C ARG A 142 4.80 -32.38 0.56
N SER A 143 4.69 -33.65 0.79
CA SER A 143 4.34 -34.24 2.08
C SER A 143 5.64 -34.46 2.86
N VAL A 144 5.67 -34.10 4.14
CA VAL A 144 6.74 -34.51 5.03
C VAL A 144 6.64 -36.01 5.21
N VAL A 145 7.51 -36.75 4.54
CA VAL A 145 7.76 -38.15 4.89
C VAL A 145 8.72 -38.11 6.07
N ASP A 146 8.23 -38.42 7.25
CA ASP A 146 9.06 -38.50 8.45
C ASP A 146 9.94 -39.75 8.34
N ILE A 147 11.13 -39.56 7.80
CA ILE A 147 12.13 -40.64 7.61
C ILE A 147 12.66 -41.14 8.96
N THR A 148 12.44 -40.38 10.05
CA THR A 148 12.88 -40.77 11.39
C THR A 148 12.02 -41.88 11.99
N VAL A 149 10.81 -42.10 11.51
CA VAL A 149 9.92 -43.21 11.97
C VAL A 149 10.36 -44.58 11.46
N ASP A 150 11.13 -44.64 10.39
CA ASP A 150 11.60 -45.93 9.83
C ASP A 150 12.84 -46.52 10.54
N ARG A 151 13.46 -45.80 11.49
CA ARG A 151 14.65 -46.31 12.21
C ARG A 151 14.32 -46.99 13.55
N THR A 152 13.10 -46.91 14.05
CA THR A 152 12.70 -47.55 15.30
C THR A 152 11.36 -48.27 15.15
N TRP A 153 11.40 -49.39 14.42
CA TRP A 153 10.22 -50.23 14.31
C TRP A 153 9.91 -51.05 15.61
N GLU A 154 10.63 -50.78 16.68
CA GLU A 154 10.40 -51.38 18.01
C GLU A 154 9.43 -50.63 18.93
N THR A 155 8.99 -49.44 18.59
CA THR A 155 7.97 -48.75 19.40
C THR A 155 6.63 -48.55 18.66
N ARG A 156 6.22 -49.61 17.95
CA ARG A 156 4.99 -49.60 17.16
C ARG A 156 3.78 -50.03 17.98
N THR A 157 3.56 -49.43 19.14
CA THR A 157 2.30 -49.55 19.84
C THR A 157 1.81 -48.13 20.19
N GLN A 158 0.68 -47.78 19.57
CA GLN A 158 -0.16 -46.65 19.89
C GLN A 158 0.22 -45.27 19.27
N SER A 159 0.04 -45.14 17.97
CA SER A 159 -0.61 -43.94 17.46
C SER A 159 -1.35 -44.30 16.17
N LYS A 160 -2.62 -44.58 16.27
CA LYS A 160 -3.56 -44.64 15.15
C LYS A 160 -3.86 -43.20 14.66
N SER A 161 -2.88 -42.42 14.26
CA SER A 161 -3.11 -41.28 13.40
C SER A 161 -3.02 -41.78 11.96
N LYS A 162 -4.18 -42.01 11.35
CA LYS A 162 -4.30 -42.21 9.90
C LYS A 162 -3.48 -41.10 9.25
N GLY A 163 -2.42 -41.47 8.50
CA GLY A 163 -1.52 -40.56 7.80
C GLY A 163 -2.27 -39.66 6.83
N ARG A 164 -2.79 -38.57 7.32
CA ARG A 164 -3.18 -37.46 6.51
C ARG A 164 -1.86 -36.77 6.18
N ALA A 165 -1.47 -36.77 4.91
CA ALA A 165 -0.32 -36.01 4.45
C ALA A 165 -0.47 -34.58 4.97
N VAL A 166 0.33 -34.20 5.98
CA VAL A 166 0.34 -32.83 6.49
C VAL A 166 1.08 -32.03 5.42
N PRO A 167 0.46 -31.00 4.84
CA PRO A 167 1.17 -30.16 3.88
C PRO A 167 2.45 -29.65 4.54
N PHE A 168 3.54 -29.64 3.77
CA PHE A 168 4.82 -29.13 4.21
C PHE A 168 4.67 -27.67 4.66
N ASN A 169 4.75 -27.44 5.97
CA ASN A 169 4.40 -26.17 6.63
C ASN A 169 5.63 -25.56 7.31
N ASP A 170 6.84 -26.05 6.98
CA ASP A 170 8.05 -25.51 7.57
C ASP A 170 8.40 -24.16 6.92
N SER A 171 8.00 -23.09 7.58
CA SER A 171 8.23 -21.72 7.16
C SER A 171 9.72 -21.38 6.92
N PRO A 172 10.69 -21.83 7.75
CA PRO A 172 12.11 -21.63 7.49
C PRO A 172 12.61 -22.29 6.23
N GLU A 173 12.19 -23.51 5.91
CA GLU A 173 12.61 -24.19 4.68
C GLU A 173 11.99 -23.57 3.43
N LEU A 174 10.70 -23.21 3.49
CA LEU A 174 10.04 -22.48 2.40
C LEU A 174 10.73 -21.14 2.14
N ARG A 175 11.16 -20.46 3.20
CA ARG A 175 11.90 -19.21 3.07
C ARG A 175 13.24 -19.42 2.35
N ARG A 176 14.05 -20.42 2.74
CA ARG A 176 15.31 -20.74 2.07
C ARG A 176 15.09 -21.08 0.61
N ALA A 177 14.09 -21.90 0.33
CA ALA A 177 13.74 -22.26 -1.04
C ALA A 177 13.38 -21.04 -1.88
N LEU A 178 12.64 -20.07 -1.31
CA LEU A 178 12.31 -18.82 -1.99
C LEU A 178 13.57 -17.96 -2.22
N GLU A 179 14.44 -17.82 -1.22
CA GLU A 179 15.71 -17.09 -1.33
C GLU A 179 16.59 -17.65 -2.45
N GLU A 180 16.70 -18.96 -2.56
CA GLU A 180 17.43 -19.65 -3.65
C GLU A 180 16.75 -19.49 -5.02
N ALA A 181 15.42 -19.65 -5.07
CA ALA A 181 14.66 -19.49 -6.30
C ALA A 181 14.73 -18.07 -6.86
N VAL A 182 14.62 -17.07 -6.00
CA VAL A 182 14.74 -15.66 -6.35
C VAL A 182 16.12 -15.35 -6.94
N ALA A 183 17.19 -15.87 -6.32
CA ALA A 183 18.56 -15.70 -6.83
C ALA A 183 18.74 -16.40 -8.20
N ARG A 184 18.27 -17.64 -8.34
CA ARG A 184 18.37 -18.44 -9.57
C ARG A 184 17.58 -17.83 -10.71
N ARG A 185 16.38 -17.29 -10.45
CA ARG A 185 15.49 -16.65 -11.44
C ARG A 185 15.84 -15.20 -11.73
N GLY A 186 16.82 -14.62 -11.04
CA GLY A 186 17.22 -13.23 -11.22
C GLY A 186 16.11 -12.23 -10.86
N VAL A 187 15.29 -12.55 -9.87
CA VAL A 187 14.24 -11.62 -9.38
C VAL A 187 14.90 -10.41 -8.74
N ARG A 188 14.54 -9.22 -9.20
CA ARG A 188 15.04 -7.94 -8.65
C ARG A 188 14.04 -7.30 -7.71
N THR A 189 12.76 -7.51 -7.97
CA THR A 189 11.68 -6.84 -7.21
C THR A 189 10.51 -7.77 -7.01
N VAL A 190 9.94 -7.73 -5.80
CA VAL A 190 8.65 -8.32 -5.47
C VAL A 190 7.65 -7.20 -5.22
N ILE A 191 6.59 -7.15 -6.02
CA ILE A 191 5.45 -6.25 -5.80
C ILE A 191 4.37 -7.02 -5.04
N MET A 192 3.93 -6.47 -3.92
CA MET A 192 2.88 -7.00 -3.07
C MET A 192 1.65 -6.08 -3.21
N ASP A 193 0.69 -6.49 -4.06
CA ASP A 193 -0.59 -5.78 -4.18
C ASP A 193 -1.48 -6.08 -2.98
N GLU A 194 -2.38 -5.16 -2.64
CA GLU A 194 -3.22 -5.19 -1.44
C GLU A 194 -2.40 -5.31 -0.14
N GLY A 195 -1.24 -4.66 -0.11
CA GLY A 195 -0.24 -4.74 0.96
C GLY A 195 -0.76 -4.36 2.36
N GLN A 196 -1.88 -3.65 2.48
CA GLN A 196 -2.53 -3.37 3.76
C GLN A 196 -2.96 -4.64 4.50
N HIS A 197 -3.17 -5.76 3.81
CA HIS A 197 -3.51 -7.02 4.47
C HIS A 197 -2.38 -7.60 5.33
N LEU A 198 -1.12 -7.15 5.10
CA LEU A 198 -0.01 -7.45 6.02
C LEU A 198 -0.21 -6.82 7.40
N MET A 199 -1.04 -5.78 7.48
CA MET A 199 -1.26 -5.01 8.70
C MET A 199 -2.36 -5.60 9.60
N HIS A 200 -3.16 -6.54 9.09
CA HIS A 200 -4.14 -7.25 9.89
C HIS A 200 -3.45 -8.16 10.92
N VAL A 201 -2.89 -7.52 11.94
CA VAL A 201 -2.21 -8.18 13.06
C VAL A 201 -2.69 -7.58 14.37
N ALA A 202 -2.83 -8.42 15.38
CA ALA A 202 -3.52 -8.08 16.63
C ALA A 202 -2.80 -7.04 17.52
N SER A 203 -1.58 -6.54 17.16
CA SER A 203 -0.86 -5.54 17.96
C SER A 203 0.26 -4.85 17.18
N GLY A 204 0.62 -3.62 17.56
CA GLY A 204 1.70 -2.84 16.95
C GLY A 204 3.08 -3.52 16.98
N ALA A 205 3.40 -4.34 17.98
CA ALA A 205 4.63 -5.11 18.02
C ALA A 205 4.72 -6.12 16.87
N LYS A 206 3.62 -6.78 16.52
CA LYS A 206 3.55 -7.70 15.39
C LYS A 206 3.66 -6.99 14.04
N LEU A 207 3.24 -5.73 13.96
CA LEU A 207 3.40 -4.92 12.76
C LEU A 207 4.89 -4.61 12.49
N LEU A 208 5.65 -4.30 13.53
CA LEU A 208 7.12 -4.16 13.44
C LEU A 208 7.77 -5.46 12.96
N ASP A 209 7.32 -6.63 13.45
CA ASP A 209 7.82 -7.94 13.02
C ASP A 209 7.59 -8.18 11.52
N GLN A 210 6.47 -7.70 10.94
CA GLN A 210 6.24 -7.81 9.50
C GLN A 210 7.19 -6.93 8.70
N LEU A 211 7.42 -5.71 9.16
CA LEU A 211 8.35 -4.80 8.50
C LEU A 211 9.80 -5.30 8.60
N ASP A 212 10.19 -5.83 9.76
CA ASP A 212 11.52 -6.39 9.96
C ASP A 212 11.73 -7.68 9.16
N TRP A 213 10.66 -8.48 8.97
CA TRP A 213 10.67 -9.61 8.06
C TRP A 213 10.93 -9.17 6.60
N ILE A 214 10.22 -8.14 6.08
CA ILE A 214 10.45 -7.59 4.74
C ILE A 214 11.89 -7.11 4.60
N LYS A 215 12.40 -6.33 5.57
CA LYS A 215 13.79 -5.86 5.57
C LYS A 215 14.80 -7.02 5.57
N SER A 216 14.51 -8.07 6.36
CA SER A 216 15.34 -9.27 6.40
C SER A 216 15.37 -9.98 5.05
N MET A 217 14.21 -10.12 4.39
CA MET A 217 14.14 -10.69 3.03
C MET A 217 14.95 -9.87 2.03
N THR A 218 14.78 -8.54 2.03
CA THR A 218 15.56 -7.65 1.15
C THR A 218 17.06 -7.73 1.43
N ASN A 219 17.49 -7.76 2.69
CA ASN A 219 18.90 -7.83 3.04
C ASN A 219 19.55 -9.17 2.61
N MET A 220 18.81 -10.27 2.71
CA MET A 220 19.32 -11.61 2.36
C MET A 220 19.35 -11.86 0.85
N THR A 221 18.36 -11.36 0.14
CA THR A 221 18.18 -11.65 -1.30
C THR A 221 18.64 -10.52 -2.21
N GLY A 222 18.78 -9.30 -1.70
CA GLY A 222 18.99 -8.10 -2.50
C GLY A 222 17.75 -7.65 -3.29
N VAL A 223 16.58 -8.27 -3.05
CA VAL A 223 15.33 -8.02 -3.78
C VAL A 223 14.57 -6.87 -3.13
N LEU A 224 14.23 -5.86 -3.91
CA LEU A 224 13.39 -4.76 -3.47
C LEU A 224 11.94 -5.23 -3.26
N HIS A 225 11.36 -4.90 -2.12
CA HIS A 225 9.94 -5.15 -1.86
C HIS A 225 9.13 -3.87 -2.06
N VAL A 226 8.11 -3.94 -2.93
CA VAL A 226 7.17 -2.85 -3.21
C VAL A 226 5.81 -3.24 -2.65
N LEU A 227 5.34 -2.52 -1.65
CA LEU A 227 4.01 -2.71 -1.07
C LEU A 227 3.06 -1.70 -1.69
N VAL A 228 2.03 -2.17 -2.35
CA VAL A 228 1.00 -1.34 -2.98
C VAL A 228 -0.32 -1.56 -2.25
N GLY A 229 -0.99 -0.49 -1.83
CA GLY A 229 -2.24 -0.64 -1.08
C GLY A 229 -2.97 0.66 -0.79
N THR A 230 -3.89 0.60 0.15
CA THR A 230 -4.64 1.75 0.63
C THR A 230 -3.79 2.65 1.53
N TYR A 231 -4.39 3.74 2.00
CA TYR A 231 -3.73 4.63 2.96
C TYR A 231 -3.39 3.99 4.31
N ASP A 232 -3.91 2.80 4.61
CA ASP A 232 -3.54 2.06 5.80
C ASP A 232 -2.02 1.79 5.84
N LEU A 233 -1.37 1.68 4.67
CA LEU A 233 0.09 1.55 4.58
C LEU A 233 0.86 2.71 5.24
N LEU A 234 0.24 3.85 5.49
CA LEU A 234 0.86 4.95 6.23
C LEU A 234 1.25 4.57 7.66
N ASP A 235 0.56 3.61 8.24
CA ASP A 235 0.90 3.12 9.57
C ASP A 235 2.25 2.38 9.58
N PHE A 236 2.66 1.73 8.47
CA PHE A 236 4.02 1.20 8.30
C PHE A 236 5.10 2.30 8.31
N ARG A 237 4.82 3.43 7.66
CA ARG A 237 5.72 4.57 7.58
C ARG A 237 6.07 5.10 8.97
N ASN A 238 5.09 5.15 9.87
CA ASN A 238 5.17 5.83 11.16
C ASN A 238 5.69 4.95 12.29
N LEU A 239 6.03 3.67 12.04
CA LEU A 239 6.39 2.72 13.09
C LEU A 239 7.70 3.04 13.80
N ASN A 240 8.74 3.43 13.07
CA ASN A 240 10.02 3.84 13.66
C ASN A 240 10.91 4.62 12.68
N GLY A 241 11.88 5.38 13.21
CA GLY A 241 12.81 6.17 12.41
C GLY A 241 13.73 5.36 11.48
N GLN A 242 14.02 4.09 11.81
CA GLN A 242 14.82 3.21 10.94
C GLN A 242 14.04 2.82 9.68
N SER A 243 12.74 2.59 9.82
CA SER A 243 11.84 2.30 8.70
C SER A 243 11.71 3.50 7.78
N ALA A 244 11.52 4.68 8.35
CA ALA A 244 11.42 5.93 7.60
C ALA A 244 12.68 6.21 6.76
N ARG A 245 13.88 5.87 7.27
CA ARG A 245 15.13 6.07 6.53
C ARG A 245 15.32 5.11 5.35
N ARG A 246 14.83 3.86 5.48
CA ARG A 246 15.02 2.79 4.48
C ARG A 246 13.80 2.54 3.59
N GLY A 247 12.73 3.28 3.80
CA GLY A 247 11.54 3.27 2.96
C GLY A 247 11.56 4.39 1.93
N HIS A 248 10.97 4.14 0.79
CA HIS A 248 10.62 5.15 -0.21
C HIS A 248 9.11 5.20 -0.36
N ASP A 249 8.54 6.39 -0.22
CA ASP A 249 7.10 6.59 -0.22
C ASP A 249 6.65 7.20 -1.55
N LEU A 250 5.70 6.55 -2.21
CA LEU A 250 5.05 7.02 -3.42
C LEU A 250 3.55 7.20 -3.16
N HIS A 251 3.10 8.42 -3.23
CA HIS A 251 1.68 8.75 -3.09
C HIS A 251 1.01 8.74 -4.45
N PHE A 252 -0.05 7.93 -4.61
CA PHE A 252 -0.90 7.93 -5.79
C PHE A 252 -2.22 8.66 -5.45
N PRO A 253 -2.28 10.01 -5.61
CA PRO A 253 -3.43 10.81 -5.20
C PRO A 253 -4.58 10.68 -6.18
N ARG A 254 -5.80 10.91 -5.68
CA ARG A 254 -6.96 11.23 -6.53
C ARG A 254 -6.82 12.64 -7.12
N TYR A 255 -7.56 12.93 -8.18
CA TYR A 255 -7.68 14.30 -8.69
C TYR A 255 -8.48 15.16 -7.73
N ARG A 256 -8.02 16.40 -7.50
CA ARG A 256 -8.64 17.36 -6.59
C ARG A 256 -9.28 18.49 -7.37
N ILE A 257 -10.56 18.76 -7.12
CA ILE A 257 -11.32 19.80 -7.83
C ILE A 257 -10.76 21.21 -7.59
N GLN A 258 -10.06 21.42 -6.48
CA GLN A 258 -9.46 22.72 -6.13
C GLN A 258 -8.33 23.14 -7.08
N HIS A 259 -7.66 22.17 -7.71
CA HIS A 259 -6.53 22.40 -8.60
C HIS A 259 -6.96 22.40 -10.06
N GLU A 260 -6.64 23.47 -10.79
CA GLU A 260 -7.01 23.59 -12.21
C GLU A 260 -6.41 22.47 -13.06
N ALA A 261 -5.13 22.16 -12.85
CA ALA A 261 -4.44 21.07 -13.56
C ALA A 261 -5.12 19.71 -13.32
N ASP A 262 -5.60 19.44 -12.09
CA ASP A 262 -6.30 18.20 -11.76
C ASP A 262 -7.68 18.14 -12.42
N ARG A 263 -8.40 19.27 -12.51
CA ARG A 263 -9.69 19.36 -13.23
C ARG A 263 -9.50 19.01 -14.71
N GLN A 264 -8.52 19.65 -15.35
CA GLN A 264 -8.23 19.40 -16.77
C GLN A 264 -7.79 17.95 -17.02
N ALA A 265 -6.94 17.40 -16.16
CA ALA A 265 -6.49 16.02 -16.28
C ALA A 265 -7.63 15.01 -16.05
N PHE A 266 -8.53 15.27 -15.10
CA PHE A 266 -9.73 14.45 -14.89
C PHE A 266 -10.68 14.50 -16.10
N GLN A 267 -10.94 15.70 -16.64
CA GLN A 267 -11.73 15.86 -17.85
C GLN A 267 -11.11 15.12 -19.05
N GLY A 268 -9.79 15.20 -19.20
CA GLY A 268 -9.07 14.44 -20.22
C GLY A 268 -9.21 12.93 -20.06
N ALA A 269 -9.15 12.43 -18.82
CA ALA A 269 -9.37 11.02 -18.52
C ALA A 269 -10.81 10.59 -18.81
N LEU A 270 -11.81 11.39 -18.42
CA LEU A 270 -13.22 11.15 -18.76
C LEU A 270 -13.43 11.12 -20.27
N HIS A 271 -12.93 12.12 -20.99
CA HIS A 271 -13.02 12.18 -22.44
C HIS A 271 -12.41 10.94 -23.11
N SER A 272 -11.22 10.52 -22.68
CA SER A 272 -10.56 9.33 -23.19
C SER A 272 -11.35 8.04 -22.93
N LEU A 273 -12.01 7.93 -21.76
CA LEU A 273 -12.88 6.81 -21.46
C LEU A 273 -14.14 6.80 -22.32
N LEU A 274 -14.78 7.97 -22.54
CA LEU A 274 -15.98 8.09 -23.37
C LEU A 274 -15.70 7.71 -24.82
N LEU A 275 -14.54 8.04 -25.37
CA LEU A 275 -14.12 7.65 -26.72
C LEU A 275 -14.00 6.13 -26.90
N GLN A 276 -13.78 5.38 -25.86
CA GLN A 276 -13.59 3.93 -25.91
C GLN A 276 -14.89 3.14 -25.63
N ILE A 277 -15.96 3.83 -25.28
CA ILE A 277 -17.25 3.18 -25.02
C ILE A 277 -17.79 2.58 -26.32
N PRO A 278 -18.08 1.27 -26.35
CA PRO A 278 -18.54 0.59 -27.56
C PRO A 278 -20.06 0.75 -27.82
N LEU A 279 -20.61 1.90 -27.49
CA LEU A 279 -22.02 2.26 -27.68
C LEU A 279 -22.11 3.65 -28.31
N ALA A 280 -23.21 3.94 -29.00
CA ALA A 280 -23.51 5.30 -29.44
C ALA A 280 -23.68 6.21 -28.19
N LEU A 281 -23.13 7.41 -28.20
CA LEU A 281 -23.28 8.39 -27.14
C LEU A 281 -23.12 9.82 -27.65
N ASP A 282 -23.76 10.77 -27.00
CA ASP A 282 -23.44 12.19 -27.17
C ASP A 282 -22.31 12.56 -26.23
N GLN A 283 -21.11 12.62 -26.79
CA GLN A 283 -19.91 12.91 -26.02
C GLN A 283 -19.92 14.32 -25.46
N GLN A 284 -20.45 15.30 -26.21
CA GLN A 284 -20.50 16.69 -25.76
C GLN A 284 -21.47 16.86 -24.59
N GLU A 285 -22.64 16.21 -24.65
CA GLU A 285 -23.59 16.20 -23.54
C GLU A 285 -22.97 15.63 -22.27
N LEU A 286 -22.35 14.46 -22.37
CA LEU A 286 -21.71 13.82 -21.22
C LEU A 286 -20.54 14.65 -20.67
N MET A 287 -19.72 15.26 -21.52
CA MET A 287 -18.63 16.14 -21.08
C MET A 287 -19.14 17.42 -20.41
N ASN A 288 -20.28 17.97 -20.83
CA ASN A 288 -20.88 19.12 -20.15
C ASN A 288 -21.27 18.79 -18.69
N HIS A 289 -21.50 17.50 -18.39
CA HIS A 289 -21.83 17.03 -17.04
C HIS A 289 -20.61 16.44 -16.29
N TRP A 290 -19.38 16.79 -16.66
CA TRP A 290 -18.15 16.23 -16.05
C TRP A 290 -18.10 16.39 -14.52
N HIS A 291 -18.71 17.43 -13.96
CA HIS A 291 -18.80 17.63 -12.51
C HIS A 291 -19.54 16.49 -11.81
N TYR A 292 -20.61 15.96 -12.43
CA TYR A 292 -21.35 14.83 -11.91
C TYR A 292 -20.49 13.54 -11.92
N PHE A 293 -19.73 13.33 -12.98
CA PHE A 293 -18.79 12.22 -13.05
C PHE A 293 -17.66 12.36 -12.00
N TYR A 294 -17.19 13.57 -11.76
CA TYR A 294 -16.21 13.85 -10.71
C TYR A 294 -16.79 13.55 -9.33
N GLU A 295 -17.98 14.08 -9.02
CA GLU A 295 -18.67 13.87 -7.74
C GLU A 295 -18.84 12.39 -7.42
N ARG A 296 -19.34 11.59 -8.37
CA ARG A 296 -19.64 10.18 -8.17
C ARG A 296 -18.43 9.27 -8.19
N SER A 297 -17.32 9.72 -8.70
CA SER A 297 -16.01 9.03 -8.66
C SER A 297 -15.06 9.58 -7.61
N ILE A 298 -15.43 10.67 -6.92
CA ILE A 298 -14.58 11.41 -5.96
C ILE A 298 -13.20 11.79 -6.54
N GLY A 299 -13.09 11.93 -7.86
CA GLY A 299 -11.83 12.19 -8.57
C GLY A 299 -10.93 10.96 -8.75
N CYS A 300 -11.43 9.74 -8.51
CA CYS A 300 -10.72 8.48 -8.74
C CYS A 300 -11.06 7.91 -10.11
N VAL A 301 -10.06 7.81 -11.01
CA VAL A 301 -10.27 7.35 -12.40
C VAL A 301 -10.70 5.89 -12.48
N GLY A 302 -10.24 5.02 -11.58
CA GLY A 302 -10.66 3.63 -11.55
C GLY A 302 -12.13 3.48 -11.14
N VAL A 303 -12.61 4.27 -10.15
CA VAL A 303 -14.04 4.30 -9.78
C VAL A 303 -14.89 4.76 -10.96
N LEU A 304 -14.44 5.81 -11.66
CA LEU A 304 -15.11 6.29 -12.87
C LEU A 304 -15.19 5.20 -13.94
N LYS A 305 -14.08 4.51 -14.19
CA LYS A 305 -14.05 3.43 -15.16
C LYS A 305 -14.96 2.27 -14.78
N ASP A 306 -14.92 1.80 -13.54
CA ASP A 306 -15.74 0.69 -13.05
C ASP A 306 -17.23 1.03 -13.13
N TRP A 307 -17.59 2.27 -12.89
CA TRP A 307 -18.94 2.78 -13.08
C TRP A 307 -19.35 2.73 -14.56
N LEU A 308 -18.54 3.29 -15.47
CA LEU A 308 -18.82 3.25 -16.91
C LEU A 308 -18.89 1.81 -17.45
N VAL A 309 -18.04 0.91 -16.99
CA VAL A 309 -18.08 -0.52 -17.34
C VAL A 309 -19.41 -1.15 -16.92
N ARG A 310 -19.91 -0.88 -15.73
CA ARG A 310 -21.22 -1.36 -15.26
C ARG A 310 -22.35 -0.81 -16.12
N THR A 311 -22.31 0.49 -16.43
CA THR A 311 -23.31 1.13 -17.28
C THR A 311 -23.34 0.50 -18.67
N VAL A 312 -22.18 0.35 -19.32
CA VAL A 312 -22.06 -0.30 -20.63
C VAL A 312 -22.56 -1.75 -20.58
N ALA A 313 -22.15 -2.52 -19.58
CA ALA A 313 -22.57 -3.91 -19.44
C ALA A 313 -24.09 -4.04 -19.32
N THR A 314 -24.74 -3.22 -18.48
CA THR A 314 -26.18 -3.25 -18.30
C THR A 314 -26.90 -2.78 -19.56
N THR A 315 -26.40 -1.74 -20.23
CA THR A 315 -27.01 -1.28 -21.52
C THR A 315 -26.96 -2.36 -22.59
N LEU A 316 -25.84 -3.10 -22.69
CA LEU A 316 -25.72 -4.23 -23.61
C LEU A 316 -26.67 -5.38 -23.25
N HIS A 317 -26.81 -5.72 -21.96
CA HIS A 317 -27.74 -6.74 -21.48
C HIS A 317 -29.19 -6.40 -21.73
N THR A 318 -29.56 -5.13 -21.74
CA THR A 318 -30.92 -4.66 -22.11
C THR A 318 -31.08 -4.38 -23.62
N ARG A 319 -30.11 -4.84 -24.45
CA ARG A 319 -30.06 -4.60 -25.91
C ARG A 319 -30.09 -3.11 -26.26
N GLY A 320 -29.73 -2.23 -25.35
CA GLY A 320 -29.58 -0.81 -25.62
C GLY A 320 -28.38 -0.55 -26.53
N GLN A 321 -28.50 0.38 -27.44
CA GLN A 321 -27.43 0.76 -28.36
C GLN A 321 -26.81 2.11 -28.02
N THR A 322 -27.46 2.89 -27.15
CA THR A 322 -27.07 4.25 -26.82
C THR A 322 -26.83 4.39 -25.32
N LEU A 323 -25.72 5.02 -24.96
CA LEU A 323 -25.40 5.41 -23.58
C LEU A 323 -25.78 6.88 -23.39
N THR A 324 -26.65 7.15 -22.44
CA THR A 324 -27.15 8.49 -22.11
C THR A 324 -26.73 8.88 -20.69
N LEU A 325 -26.83 10.17 -20.36
CA LEU A 325 -26.60 10.64 -18.98
C LEU A 325 -27.53 9.93 -17.98
N ALA A 326 -28.81 9.71 -18.35
CA ALA A 326 -29.76 9.01 -17.49
C ALA A 326 -29.34 7.56 -17.20
N THR A 327 -28.82 6.83 -18.22
CA THR A 327 -28.25 5.48 -17.99
C THR A 327 -27.02 5.50 -17.11
N CYS A 328 -26.14 6.51 -17.24
CA CYS A 328 -25.02 6.69 -16.34
C CYS A 328 -25.48 6.95 -14.91
N GLN A 329 -26.46 7.83 -14.71
CA GLN A 329 -27.01 8.16 -13.40
C GLN A 329 -27.62 6.94 -12.67
N ALA A 330 -28.31 6.08 -13.42
CA ALA A 330 -28.93 4.86 -12.87
C ALA A 330 -27.90 3.88 -12.25
N HIS A 331 -26.64 3.93 -12.67
CA HIS A 331 -25.56 3.04 -12.24
C HIS A 331 -24.48 3.74 -11.41
N ALA A 332 -24.68 5.02 -11.08
CA ALA A 332 -23.77 5.78 -10.24
C ALA A 332 -23.75 5.24 -8.80
N LEU A 333 -22.62 5.48 -8.11
CA LEU A 333 -22.54 5.24 -6.68
C LEU A 333 -23.53 6.15 -5.93
N SER A 334 -24.09 5.67 -4.84
CA SER A 334 -24.94 6.46 -3.96
C SER A 334 -24.14 7.58 -3.27
N ASN A 335 -24.83 8.63 -2.83
CA ASN A 335 -24.21 9.71 -2.08
C ASN A 335 -23.48 9.18 -0.84
N ALA A 336 -24.08 8.28 -0.08
CA ALA A 336 -23.50 7.71 1.12
C ALA A 336 -22.17 6.95 0.82
N GLN A 337 -22.10 6.23 -0.30
CA GLN A 337 -20.85 5.56 -0.72
C GLN A 337 -19.78 6.59 -1.09
N CYS A 338 -20.15 7.63 -1.84
CA CYS A 338 -19.21 8.70 -2.22
C CYS A 338 -18.73 9.50 -1.00
N GLU A 339 -19.60 9.80 -0.05
CA GLU A 339 -19.24 10.46 1.20
C GLU A 339 -18.27 9.63 2.03
N SER A 340 -18.55 8.34 2.24
CA SER A 340 -17.65 7.44 2.97
C SER A 340 -16.26 7.40 2.32
N MET A 341 -16.19 7.17 1.01
CA MET A 341 -14.92 7.13 0.27
C MET A 341 -14.18 8.48 0.33
N ALA A 342 -14.91 9.59 0.25
CA ALA A 342 -14.34 10.94 0.31
C ALA A 342 -13.78 11.26 1.71
N MET A 343 -14.48 10.85 2.76
CA MET A 343 -14.04 11.02 4.15
C MET A 343 -12.77 10.22 4.43
N ASP A 344 -12.71 8.96 4.02
CA ASP A 344 -11.53 8.10 4.18
C ASP A 344 -10.32 8.69 3.44
N ALA A 345 -10.52 9.11 2.18
CA ALA A 345 -9.46 9.73 1.40
C ALA A 345 -8.98 11.06 2.03
N GLN A 346 -9.90 11.91 2.48
CA GLN A 346 -9.58 13.20 3.08
C GLN A 346 -8.84 13.04 4.41
N ALA A 347 -9.28 12.13 5.27
CA ALA A 347 -8.63 11.85 6.56
C ALA A 347 -7.17 11.42 6.37
N ALA A 348 -6.91 10.56 5.37
CA ALA A 348 -5.57 10.11 5.05
C ALA A 348 -4.72 11.21 4.39
N GLU A 349 -5.29 11.98 3.46
CA GLU A 349 -4.64 13.12 2.82
C GLU A 349 -4.21 14.18 3.85
N HIS A 350 -5.02 14.41 4.90
CA HIS A 350 -4.64 15.29 6.01
C HIS A 350 -3.42 14.77 6.79
N LYS A 351 -3.30 13.45 7.01
CA LYS A 351 -2.12 12.86 7.64
C LYS A 351 -0.83 13.05 6.82
N LEU A 352 -0.96 13.23 5.50
CA LEU A 352 0.16 13.45 4.59
C LEU A 352 0.57 14.92 4.48
N GLN A 353 -0.30 15.85 4.87
CA GLN A 353 0.01 17.28 4.75
C GLN A 353 1.09 17.66 5.74
N TYR A 354 2.18 18.18 5.18
CA TYR A 354 3.23 18.82 5.98
C TYR A 354 2.75 20.22 6.37
N THR A 355 2.65 20.47 7.67
CA THR A 355 2.25 21.78 8.22
C THR A 355 3.45 22.55 8.71
N GLU A 356 3.37 23.89 8.76
CA GLU A 356 4.43 24.73 9.34
C GLU A 356 4.70 24.37 10.81
N SER A 357 3.68 24.00 11.57
CA SER A 357 3.85 23.51 12.94
C SER A 357 4.65 22.21 13.02
N SER A 358 4.52 21.32 12.04
CA SER A 358 5.34 20.09 11.95
C SER A 358 6.79 20.44 11.64
N ARG A 359 7.03 21.45 10.84
CA ARG A 359 8.38 21.96 10.52
C ARG A 359 9.04 22.59 11.73
N GLU A 360 8.32 23.44 12.45
CA GLU A 360 8.82 24.04 13.69
C GLU A 360 9.16 22.99 14.75
N HIS A 361 8.30 21.96 14.89
CA HIS A 361 8.56 20.84 15.77
C HIS A 361 9.83 20.08 15.36
N LEU A 362 10.02 19.80 14.06
CA LEU A 362 11.25 19.18 13.55
C LEU A 362 12.47 20.05 13.85
N TRP A 363 12.40 21.34 13.64
CA TRP A 363 13.49 22.26 13.96
C TRP A 363 13.83 22.26 15.44
N SER A 364 12.82 22.22 16.30
CA SER A 364 13.00 22.09 17.75
C SER A 364 13.74 20.81 18.10
N LEU A 365 13.35 19.66 17.50
CA LEU A 365 14.02 18.37 17.71
C LEU A 365 15.47 18.36 17.22
N LEU A 366 15.78 19.09 16.15
CA LEU A 366 17.12 19.23 15.59
C LEU A 366 17.97 20.29 16.30
N GLY A 367 17.43 21.00 17.29
CA GLY A 367 18.09 22.13 17.93
C GLY A 367 18.27 23.35 17.05
N MET A 368 17.52 23.44 15.95
CA MET A 368 17.53 24.56 14.99
C MET A 368 16.53 25.61 15.46
N SER A 369 16.98 26.63 16.18
CA SER A 369 16.13 27.79 16.47
C SER A 369 16.04 28.69 15.23
N THR A 370 14.91 29.41 15.09
CA THR A 370 14.69 30.39 13.99
C THR A 370 15.78 31.45 13.90
N LEU A 371 16.54 31.68 14.95
CA LEU A 371 17.69 32.60 15.01
C LEU A 371 18.96 32.02 14.34
N SER A 372 19.13 30.72 14.20
CA SER A 372 20.33 30.13 13.58
C SER A 372 20.24 30.05 12.06
N LEU A 373 19.07 30.22 11.45
CA LEU A 373 18.87 30.24 10.00
C LEU A 373 19.03 31.65 9.39
N LEU A 374 18.91 32.68 10.18
CA LEU A 374 19.36 34.01 9.82
C LEU A 374 20.89 33.99 10.04
N GLY A 375 21.64 33.68 8.97
CA GLY A 375 23.10 33.77 8.98
C GLY A 375 23.55 35.09 9.64
N PRO A 376 24.84 35.30 9.94
CA PRO A 376 25.31 36.45 10.71
C PRO A 376 24.98 37.74 9.93
N ALA A 377 23.71 38.15 9.98
CA ALA A 377 23.27 39.42 9.51
C ALA A 377 23.92 40.47 10.40
N ARG A 378 25.02 41.04 9.86
CA ARG A 378 25.54 42.36 10.20
C ARG A 378 25.23 42.76 11.67
N ARG A 379 26.17 42.48 12.55
CA ARG A 379 26.39 43.33 13.74
C ARG A 379 26.71 44.72 13.22
N GLN A 380 25.70 45.48 12.82
CA GLN A 380 25.81 46.94 12.76
C GLN A 380 25.96 47.39 14.21
N ALA A 381 27.18 47.83 14.49
CA ALA A 381 27.54 48.51 15.71
C ALA A 381 26.51 49.62 15.97
N ARG A 382 25.65 49.39 16.93
CA ARG A 382 24.94 50.48 17.59
C ARG A 382 25.99 51.16 18.48
N THR A 383 26.65 52.16 17.91
CA THR A 383 27.36 53.19 18.69
C THR A 383 26.28 53.91 19.54
N SER A 384 26.23 53.56 20.78
CA SER A 384 25.50 54.34 21.78
C SER A 384 26.26 55.62 22.07
N PRO A 385 25.61 56.80 22.14
CA PRO A 385 26.26 58.03 22.55
C PRO A 385 26.55 57.97 24.07
N ARG A 386 27.80 58.16 24.40
CA ARG A 386 28.21 58.43 25.80
C ARG A 386 27.56 59.71 26.28
N LEU A 387 26.69 59.62 27.28
CA LEU A 387 26.33 60.74 28.12
C LEU A 387 27.17 60.64 29.43
N ARG A 388 27.89 61.71 29.66
CA ARG A 388 28.76 61.97 30.80
C ARG A 388 27.93 62.04 32.11
N SER A 389 28.57 61.48 33.16
CA SER A 389 28.19 61.63 34.57
C SER A 389 28.28 63.07 35.09
N PRO A 390 27.69 63.39 36.24
CA PRO A 390 28.54 63.62 37.38
C PRO A 390 28.08 62.98 38.72
N LEU A 391 29.09 62.52 39.43
CA LEU A 391 29.41 62.57 40.86
C LEU A 391 28.30 62.78 41.92
N HIS A 392 28.37 61.94 42.90
CA HIS A 392 28.33 62.10 44.36
C HIS A 392 27.33 61.19 45.08
N GLY A 393 27.87 60.51 46.15
CA GLY A 393 27.07 60.11 47.26
C GLY A 393 27.33 58.72 47.88
N ARG A 394 28.20 58.71 48.83
CA ARG A 394 28.57 57.66 49.80
C ARG A 394 27.40 56.98 50.53
N ARG A 395 27.77 55.78 51.00
CA ARG A 395 27.32 55.04 52.22
C ARG A 395 26.40 53.85 51.94
N SER A 396 26.80 52.73 52.37
CA SER A 396 26.95 51.89 53.53
C SER A 396 26.33 50.48 53.30
N ARG A 397 27.18 49.49 53.55
CA ARG A 397 26.77 48.08 53.71
C ARG A 397 25.86 47.95 54.97
N PRO A 398 25.04 46.90 55.10
CA PRO A 398 25.54 45.67 55.73
C PRO A 398 25.07 44.33 55.06
N ARG A 399 25.78 43.26 55.36
CA ARG A 399 25.52 41.85 55.27
C ARG A 399 24.76 41.36 56.52
N PRO A 400 24.46 40.05 56.66
CA PRO A 400 23.70 39.04 55.92
C PRO A 400 22.67 38.31 56.82
N ALA A 401 21.81 37.47 56.25
CA ALA A 401 21.14 36.38 56.98
C ALA A 401 20.75 35.32 55.95
N GLN A 402 21.24 34.26 56.02
CA GLN A 402 21.13 32.85 56.43
C GLN A 402 19.73 32.23 56.22
N ASP A 403 19.78 31.09 55.56
CA ASP A 403 19.01 29.85 55.71
C ASP A 403 17.48 29.79 55.39
N ALA A 404 17.19 28.96 54.39
CA ALA A 404 16.33 27.79 54.63
C ALA A 404 16.23 26.92 53.37
N SER A 405 16.92 25.78 53.44
CA SER A 405 16.77 24.63 52.53
C SER A 405 15.42 23.95 52.76
N VAL A 406 14.63 23.76 51.67
CA VAL A 406 13.52 22.81 51.67
C VAL A 406 13.74 21.83 50.51
N SER A 407 14.18 20.64 50.87
CA SER A 407 14.26 19.48 50.00
C SER A 407 12.86 18.89 49.83
N VAL A 408 12.36 18.83 48.61
CA VAL A 408 11.18 18.03 48.27
C VAL A 408 11.63 16.78 47.53
N ARG A 409 11.53 15.62 48.19
CA ARG A 409 11.69 14.29 47.59
C ARG A 409 10.40 13.90 46.84
N PRO A 410 10.49 13.26 45.66
CA PRO A 410 9.31 12.71 45.00
C PRO A 410 8.87 11.39 45.63
N ARG A 411 7.60 11.32 45.96
CA ARG A 411 6.87 10.14 46.45
C ARG A 411 6.66 9.12 45.32
N VAL A 412 7.28 7.96 45.42
CA VAL A 412 7.00 6.79 44.60
C VAL A 412 5.68 6.16 45.06
N MET A 413 4.65 6.18 44.22
CA MET A 413 3.42 5.40 44.44
C MET A 413 3.63 3.95 43.97
N ARG A 414 3.67 3.03 44.95
CA ARG A 414 3.53 1.58 44.69
C ARG A 414 2.04 1.24 44.44
N TRP A 415 1.74 0.73 43.27
CA TRP A 415 0.44 0.11 43.00
C TRP A 415 0.46 -1.34 43.44
N GLY A 416 -0.39 -1.66 44.44
CA GLY A 416 -0.60 -3.00 44.95
C GLY A 416 -1.45 -3.83 43.99
N LYS A 417 -0.97 -5.03 43.67
CA LYS A 417 -1.71 -6.09 42.95
C LYS A 417 -2.84 -6.61 43.82
N ARG A 418 -4.08 -6.26 43.53
CA ARG A 418 -5.26 -7.01 44.02
C ARG A 418 -5.72 -8.00 42.95
N ARG A 419 -5.46 -9.29 43.19
CA ARG A 419 -6.07 -10.40 42.45
C ARG A 419 -7.54 -10.49 42.89
N ARG A 420 -8.49 -10.25 41.97
CA ARG A 420 -9.89 -10.65 42.15
C ARG A 420 -10.06 -12.02 41.50
N ARG A 421 -10.44 -13.03 42.30
CA ARG A 421 -10.92 -14.33 41.86
C ARG A 421 -12.34 -14.12 41.31
N CYS A 422 -12.63 -14.56 40.09
CA CYS A 422 -13.99 -14.76 39.58
C CYS A 422 -14.50 -16.14 39.97
N PRO A 423 -15.75 -16.27 40.37
CA PRO A 423 -16.37 -17.59 40.62
C PRO A 423 -16.78 -18.25 39.29
N ARG A 424 -16.62 -19.57 39.22
CA ARG A 424 -17.07 -20.42 38.12
C ARG A 424 -18.60 -20.59 38.19
N PRO A 425 -19.32 -20.55 37.07
CA PRO A 425 -20.70 -21.02 37.05
C PRO A 425 -20.75 -22.56 36.95
N SER A 426 -21.54 -23.16 37.82
CA SER A 426 -21.92 -24.56 37.82
C SER A 426 -22.98 -24.83 36.73
N VAL A 427 -22.72 -25.80 35.87
CA VAL A 427 -23.67 -26.32 34.86
C VAL A 427 -24.34 -27.56 35.44
N PRO A 428 -25.68 -27.68 35.45
CA PRO A 428 -26.34 -28.93 35.76
C PRO A 428 -26.42 -29.83 34.53
N LEU A 429 -26.16 -31.14 34.73
CA LEU A 429 -26.39 -32.21 33.78
C LEU A 429 -27.90 -32.56 33.72
N PRO A 430 -28.46 -32.84 32.55
CA PRO A 430 -29.79 -33.43 32.43
C PRO A 430 -29.74 -34.94 32.56
N ALA A 431 -30.86 -35.45 33.09
CA ALA A 431 -31.15 -36.85 33.27
C ALA A 431 -31.35 -37.63 31.97
#